data_d0c925fb76fd88588840d9d2d1c3cc23
#
_entry.id   d0c925fb76fd88588840d9d2d1c3cc23
#
_cell.length_a   1.000
_cell.length_b   1.000
_cell.length_c   1.000
_cell.angle_alpha   90.00
_cell.angle_beta   90.00
_cell.angle_gamma   90.00
#
_symmetry.space_group_name_H-M   'P 1'
#
loop_
_entity.id
_entity.type
_entity.pdbx_description
1 polymer ?
#
loop_
_entity_poly.entity_id
_entity_poly.type
_entity_poly.pdbx_seq_one_letter_code
_entity_poly.pdbx_strand_id
1 'polypeptide(L)'
;ETDTGMLFDVLLHVGTLIAICAVYYKDIVRLFVEGICIVRDVLINFAALIKNLFLSIRDRGKDHVDYSPYRRIVNSSYRKFVVLILVSTIPTGIIGFVGKDVVEQASELLIVPGICLIATAILLFIADRCKGGDKLPKDITYTNAFVVGIAQGVATLPGLSRSGTTITACLLSGFNRKFAVKYSFIMSIP
;
A
#
# COMPACT_ATOMS: atom_id res chain seq x y z
N GLU A 1 10.79 28.66 17.14
CA GLU A 1 9.45 28.04 17.39
C GLU A 1 9.09 27.01 16.33
N THR A 2 9.49 27.18 15.06
CA THR A 2 9.22 26.20 13.96
C THR A 2 9.93 24.87 14.15
N ASP A 3 11.17 24.86 14.66
CA ASP A 3 11.95 23.65 14.86
C ASP A 3 11.36 22.73 15.95
N THR A 4 10.79 23.31 17.01
CA THR A 4 10.19 22.54 18.11
C THR A 4 8.89 21.86 17.68
N GLY A 5 8.08 22.50 16.85
CA GLY A 5 6.85 21.92 16.29
C GLY A 5 7.16 20.76 15.36
N MET A 6 8.11 20.92 14.46
CA MET A 6 8.53 19.88 13.51
C MET A 6 9.12 18.67 14.24
N LEU A 7 9.95 18.90 15.29
CA LEU A 7 10.49 17.81 16.11
C LEU A 7 9.38 17.03 16.82
N PHE A 8 8.38 17.72 17.35
CA PHE A 8 7.23 17.09 18.02
C PHE A 8 6.43 16.21 17.06
N ASP A 9 6.14 16.69 15.85
CA ASP A 9 5.42 15.92 14.82
C ASP A 9 6.20 14.68 14.39
N VAL A 10 7.52 14.81 14.21
CA VAL A 10 8.40 13.67 13.90
C VAL A 10 8.38 12.62 15.02
N LEU A 11 8.47 13.06 16.28
CA LEU A 11 8.45 12.14 17.43
C LEU A 11 7.11 11.42 17.56
N LEU A 12 5.98 12.09 17.32
CA LEU A 12 4.65 11.46 17.27
C LEU A 12 4.57 10.42 16.17
N HIS A 13 5.13 10.74 15.00
CA HIS A 13 5.14 9.82 13.86
C HIS A 13 5.99 8.58 14.14
N VAL A 14 7.18 8.75 14.69
CA VAL A 14 8.07 7.65 15.11
C VAL A 14 7.38 6.79 16.18
N GLY A 15 6.72 7.40 17.17
CA GLY A 15 5.97 6.69 18.20
C GLY A 15 4.86 5.80 17.61
N THR A 16 4.10 6.32 16.66
CA THR A 16 3.05 5.55 15.97
C THR A 16 3.62 4.41 15.14
N LEU A 17 4.74 4.63 14.44
CA LEU A 17 5.42 3.59 13.67
C LEU A 17 5.93 2.46 14.57
N ILE A 18 6.54 2.79 15.71
CA ILE A 18 6.98 1.80 16.70
C ILE A 18 5.79 0.98 17.21
N ALA A 19 4.66 1.63 17.53
CA ALA A 19 3.46 0.94 17.99
C ALA A 19 2.91 -0.02 16.91
N ILE A 20 2.84 0.41 15.65
CA ILE A 20 2.42 -0.43 14.51
C ILE A 20 3.37 -1.62 14.36
N CYS A 21 4.68 -1.38 14.40
CA CYS A 21 5.69 -2.44 14.30
C CYS A 21 5.57 -3.44 15.47
N ALA A 22 5.32 -2.98 16.69
CA ALA A 22 5.14 -3.85 17.85
C ALA A 22 3.88 -4.72 17.74
N VAL A 23 2.75 -4.15 17.31
CA VAL A 23 1.48 -4.87 17.20
C VAL A 23 1.48 -5.85 16.03
N TYR A 24 2.02 -5.45 14.88
CA TYR A 24 1.98 -6.23 13.63
C TYR A 24 3.32 -6.88 13.27
N TYR A 25 4.27 -7.02 14.20
CA TYR A 25 5.63 -7.50 13.89
C TYR A 25 5.66 -8.83 13.13
N LYS A 26 4.80 -9.80 13.50
CA LYS A 26 4.71 -11.11 12.84
C LYS A 26 4.26 -10.99 11.37
N ASP A 27 3.28 -10.13 11.13
CA ASP A 27 2.80 -9.86 9.78
C ASP A 27 3.85 -9.12 8.96
N ILE A 28 4.51 -8.12 9.53
CA ILE A 28 5.55 -7.31 8.87
C ILE A 28 6.75 -8.19 8.49
N VAL A 29 7.26 -9.00 9.43
CA VAL A 29 8.36 -9.93 9.13
C VAL A 29 7.97 -10.90 8.02
N ARG A 30 6.75 -11.44 8.07
CA ARG A 30 6.28 -12.36 7.04
C ARG A 30 6.11 -11.68 5.68
N LEU A 31 5.59 -10.46 5.64
CA LEU A 31 5.48 -9.66 4.41
C LEU A 31 6.87 -9.36 3.83
N PHE A 32 7.85 -9.04 4.67
CA PHE A 32 9.23 -8.80 4.25
C PHE A 32 9.87 -10.05 3.63
N VAL A 33 9.73 -11.21 4.28
CA VAL A 33 10.22 -12.49 3.77
C VAL A 33 9.54 -12.84 2.43
N GLU A 34 8.23 -12.70 2.34
CA GLU A 34 7.49 -12.96 1.09
C GLU A 34 7.85 -11.93 -0.01
N GLY A 35 8.15 -10.69 0.37
CA GLY A 35 8.68 -9.68 -0.53
C GLY A 35 10.02 -10.10 -1.16
N ILE A 36 10.97 -10.58 -0.34
CA ILE A 36 12.24 -11.14 -0.81
C ILE A 36 12.01 -12.35 -1.74
N CYS A 37 11.06 -13.23 -1.38
CA CYS A 37 10.71 -14.37 -2.22
C CYS A 37 10.12 -13.94 -3.57
N ILE A 38 9.30 -12.88 -3.61
CA ILE A 38 8.79 -12.30 -4.86
C ILE A 38 9.94 -11.79 -5.72
N VAL A 39 10.85 -11.01 -5.17
CA VAL A 39 12.03 -10.48 -5.89
C VAL A 39 12.86 -11.63 -6.45
N ARG A 40 13.16 -12.65 -5.64
CA ARG A 40 13.88 -13.85 -6.08
C ARG A 40 13.18 -14.55 -7.25
N ASP A 41 11.85 -14.76 -7.15
CA ASP A 41 11.11 -15.47 -8.19
C ASP A 41 10.99 -14.63 -9.49
N VAL A 42 10.94 -13.29 -9.38
CA VAL A 42 11.02 -12.37 -10.52
C VAL A 42 12.39 -12.49 -11.20
N LEU A 43 13.49 -12.49 -10.44
CA LEU A 43 14.85 -12.65 -11.00
C LEU A 43 15.04 -14.00 -11.69
N ILE A 44 14.50 -15.09 -11.11
CA ILE A 44 14.54 -16.42 -11.73
C ILE A 44 13.73 -16.42 -13.03
N ASN A 45 12.54 -15.82 -13.04
CA ASN A 45 11.73 -15.72 -14.25
C ASN A 45 12.40 -14.87 -15.33
N PHE A 46 13.08 -13.80 -14.93
CA PHE A 46 13.85 -12.96 -15.84
C PHE A 46 15.03 -13.73 -16.45
N ALA A 47 15.76 -14.50 -15.65
CA ALA A 47 16.83 -15.36 -16.15
C ALA A 47 16.28 -16.46 -17.09
N ALA A 48 15.12 -17.05 -16.75
CA ALA A 48 14.42 -18.00 -17.61
C ALA A 48 13.99 -17.37 -18.95
N LEU A 49 13.49 -16.11 -18.91
CA LEU A 49 13.11 -15.35 -20.09
C LEU A 49 14.31 -15.16 -21.04
N ILE A 50 15.45 -14.71 -20.52
CA ILE A 50 16.68 -14.53 -21.30
C ILE A 50 17.14 -15.85 -21.90
N LYS A 51 17.17 -16.92 -21.08
CA LYS A 51 17.54 -18.26 -21.54
C LYS A 51 16.62 -18.77 -22.66
N ASN A 52 15.31 -18.62 -22.48
CA ASN A 52 14.32 -19.06 -23.46
C ASN A 52 14.42 -18.25 -24.77
N LEU A 53 14.69 -16.94 -24.66
CA LEU A 53 14.93 -16.09 -25.82
C LEU A 53 16.18 -16.52 -26.59
N PHE A 54 17.29 -16.82 -25.88
CA PHE A 54 18.52 -17.32 -26.50
C PHE A 54 18.31 -18.68 -27.16
N LEU A 55 17.61 -19.61 -26.51
CA LEU A 55 17.27 -20.92 -27.08
C LEU A 55 16.38 -20.78 -28.33
N SER A 56 15.42 -19.88 -28.32
CA SER A 56 14.54 -19.61 -29.46
C SER A 56 15.30 -19.07 -30.67
N ILE A 57 16.35 -18.29 -30.44
CA ILE A 57 17.22 -17.77 -31.55
C ILE A 57 18.16 -18.86 -32.05
N ARG A 58 18.78 -19.63 -31.14
CA ARG A 58 19.80 -20.64 -31.48
C ARG A 58 19.21 -21.86 -32.17
N ASP A 59 18.04 -22.32 -31.69
CA ASP A 59 17.41 -23.59 -32.12
C ASP A 59 16.23 -23.37 -33.08
N ARG A 60 16.25 -22.27 -33.83
CA ARG A 60 15.27 -21.91 -34.86
C ARG A 60 15.22 -23.00 -35.95
N GLY A 61 14.20 -23.87 -35.88
CA GLY A 61 14.01 -24.97 -36.83
C GLY A 61 14.12 -26.39 -36.24
N LYS A 62 14.28 -26.52 -34.94
CA LYS A 62 14.17 -27.80 -34.22
C LYS A 62 12.78 -28.02 -33.70
N ASP A 63 12.22 -29.26 -33.88
CA ASP A 63 10.85 -29.61 -33.46
C ASP A 63 10.67 -29.67 -31.94
N HIS A 64 11.75 -29.79 -31.16
CA HIS A 64 11.71 -29.78 -29.68
C HIS A 64 12.75 -28.89 -29.08
N VAL A 65 12.28 -27.80 -28.43
CA VAL A 65 13.11 -26.91 -27.62
C VAL A 65 12.64 -26.97 -26.19
N ASP A 66 13.52 -27.35 -25.26
CA ASP A 66 13.18 -27.50 -23.83
C ASP A 66 13.26 -26.14 -23.14
N TYR A 67 12.12 -25.43 -23.08
CA TYR A 67 12.00 -24.12 -22.45
C TYR A 67 11.98 -24.21 -20.92
N SER A 68 12.70 -23.30 -20.26
CA SER A 68 12.66 -23.21 -18.80
C SER A 68 11.28 -22.74 -18.32
N PRO A 69 10.63 -23.47 -17.38
CA PRO A 69 9.30 -23.10 -16.90
C PRO A 69 9.34 -21.82 -16.05
N TYR A 70 8.30 -20.98 -16.18
CA TYR A 70 8.14 -19.79 -15.36
C TYR A 70 7.52 -20.13 -14.00
N ARG A 71 8.01 -19.50 -12.93
CA ARG A 71 7.43 -19.62 -11.60
C ARG A 71 6.26 -18.66 -11.43
N ARG A 72 5.21 -19.14 -10.77
CA ARG A 72 4.06 -18.31 -10.41
C ARG A 72 4.45 -17.40 -9.23
N ILE A 73 4.51 -16.09 -9.47
CA ILE A 73 4.97 -15.09 -8.48
C ILE A 73 3.99 -14.97 -7.32
N VAL A 74 2.68 -14.80 -7.60
CA VAL A 74 1.64 -14.64 -6.59
C VAL A 74 0.95 -16.00 -6.36
N ASN A 75 1.45 -16.77 -5.40
CA ASN A 75 0.95 -18.11 -5.07
C ASN A 75 0.38 -18.21 -3.64
N SER A 76 0.51 -17.18 -2.82
CA SER A 76 -0.01 -17.14 -1.45
C SER A 76 -0.78 -15.85 -1.15
N SER A 77 -1.66 -15.88 -0.12
CA SER A 77 -2.39 -14.71 0.34
C SER A 77 -1.46 -13.59 0.84
N TYR A 78 -0.31 -13.95 1.44
CA TYR A 78 0.68 -12.97 1.89
C TYR A 78 1.42 -12.32 0.72
N ARG A 79 1.78 -13.08 -0.32
CA ARG A 79 2.36 -12.51 -1.56
C ARG A 79 1.38 -11.57 -2.24
N LYS A 80 0.09 -11.96 -2.28
CA LYS A 80 -0.96 -11.06 -2.77
C LYS A 80 -1.03 -9.79 -1.96
N PHE A 81 -0.93 -9.88 -0.62
CA PHE A 81 -0.94 -8.74 0.27
C PHE A 81 0.25 -7.80 0.01
N VAL A 82 1.47 -8.34 -0.16
CA VAL A 82 2.65 -7.53 -0.55
C VAL A 82 2.38 -6.76 -1.84
N VAL A 83 1.88 -7.44 -2.88
CA VAL A 83 1.59 -6.78 -4.17
C VAL A 83 0.50 -5.72 -4.03
N LEU A 84 -0.55 -5.97 -3.22
CA LEU A 84 -1.60 -4.97 -2.96
C LEU A 84 -1.04 -3.72 -2.28
N ILE A 85 -0.12 -3.86 -1.31
CA ILE A 85 0.57 -2.72 -0.67
C ILE A 85 1.36 -1.94 -1.72
N LEU A 86 2.16 -2.61 -2.55
CA LEU A 86 2.94 -1.95 -3.61
C LEU A 86 2.04 -1.20 -4.59
N VAL A 87 0.92 -1.80 -5.01
CA VAL A 87 -0.06 -1.16 -5.90
C VAL A 87 -0.68 0.07 -5.25
N SER A 88 -0.96 0.04 -3.94
CA SER A 88 -1.48 1.21 -3.20
C SER A 88 -0.42 2.30 -3.02
N THR A 89 0.85 1.94 -2.84
CA THR A 89 1.95 2.89 -2.64
C THR A 89 2.21 3.74 -3.89
N ILE A 90 1.98 3.20 -5.09
CA ILE A 90 2.19 3.93 -6.35
C ILE A 90 1.35 5.21 -6.43
N PRO A 91 0.01 5.17 -6.37
CA PRO A 91 -0.80 6.38 -6.44
C PRO A 91 -0.57 7.30 -5.24
N THR A 92 -0.32 6.75 -4.05
CA THR A 92 0.05 7.54 -2.86
C THR A 92 1.31 8.35 -3.11
N GLY A 93 2.37 7.72 -3.62
CA GLY A 93 3.63 8.39 -3.92
C GLY A 93 3.50 9.45 -5.02
N ILE A 94 2.74 9.16 -6.09
CA ILE A 94 2.49 10.12 -7.17
C ILE A 94 1.74 11.35 -6.63
N ILE A 95 0.65 11.14 -5.88
CA ILE A 95 -0.15 12.24 -5.33
C ILE A 95 0.66 13.03 -4.31
N GLY A 96 1.41 12.36 -3.43
CA GLY A 96 2.25 13.02 -2.44
C GLY A 96 3.39 13.85 -3.07
N PHE A 97 3.99 13.34 -4.15
CA PHE A 97 5.05 14.05 -4.86
C PHE A 97 4.52 15.25 -5.65
N VAL A 98 3.47 15.04 -6.46
CA VAL A 98 2.86 16.09 -7.29
C VAL A 98 2.11 17.12 -6.45
N GLY A 99 1.49 16.67 -5.34
CA GLY A 99 0.71 17.52 -4.44
C GLY A 99 1.51 18.24 -3.37
N LYS A 100 2.85 18.10 -3.31
CA LYS A 100 3.68 18.65 -2.25
C LYS A 100 3.45 20.16 -2.05
N ASP A 101 3.51 20.93 -3.12
CA ASP A 101 3.37 22.40 -3.05
C ASP A 101 1.95 22.82 -2.61
N VAL A 102 0.94 22.03 -3.02
CA VAL A 102 -0.46 22.25 -2.60
C VAL A 102 -0.63 21.96 -1.12
N VAL A 103 -0.01 20.91 -0.61
CA VAL A 103 -0.04 20.53 0.82
C VAL A 103 0.68 21.60 1.66
N GLU A 104 1.80 22.10 1.19
CA GLU A 104 2.57 23.16 1.87
C GLU A 104 1.75 24.47 1.97
N GLN A 105 1.18 24.93 0.86
CA GLN A 105 0.29 26.11 0.85
C GLN A 105 -0.97 25.89 1.70
N ALA A 106 -1.55 24.68 1.66
CA ALA A 106 -2.73 24.34 2.46
C ALA A 106 -2.44 24.36 3.96
N SER A 107 -1.21 24.04 4.38
CA SER A 107 -0.82 24.05 5.79
C SER A 107 -0.69 25.48 6.37
N GLU A 108 -0.43 26.46 5.52
CA GLU A 108 -0.34 27.88 5.93
C GLU A 108 -1.73 28.49 6.17
N LEU A 109 -2.79 27.95 5.56
CA LEU A 109 -4.15 28.44 5.66
C LEU A 109 -4.91 27.72 6.77
N LEU A 110 -5.11 28.35 7.92
CA LEU A 110 -5.76 27.75 9.10
C LEU A 110 -7.16 27.15 8.83
N ILE A 111 -7.86 27.63 7.81
CA ILE A 111 -9.17 27.15 7.42
C ILE A 111 -9.11 25.73 6.78
N VAL A 112 -8.03 25.39 6.08
CA VAL A 112 -7.89 24.11 5.38
C VAL A 112 -7.82 22.93 6.35
N PRO A 113 -6.94 22.92 7.38
CA PRO A 113 -6.98 21.91 8.43
C PRO A 113 -8.33 21.79 9.11
N GLY A 114 -9.02 22.92 9.34
CA GLY A 114 -10.36 22.92 9.94
C GLY A 114 -11.39 22.17 9.09
N ILE A 115 -11.44 22.42 7.78
CA ILE A 115 -12.31 21.70 6.84
C ILE A 115 -11.92 20.23 6.78
N CYS A 116 -10.62 19.92 6.74
CA CYS A 116 -10.11 18.54 6.70
C CYS A 116 -10.45 17.75 7.99
N LEU A 117 -10.49 18.42 9.15
CA LEU A 117 -10.95 17.80 10.40
C LEU A 117 -12.45 17.44 10.34
N ILE A 118 -13.29 18.33 9.77
CA ILE A 118 -14.71 18.03 9.54
C ILE A 118 -14.86 16.85 8.58
N ALA A 119 -14.10 16.85 7.48
CA ALA A 119 -14.10 15.71 6.54
C ALA A 119 -13.66 14.42 7.23
N THR A 120 -12.63 14.46 8.08
CA THR A 120 -12.21 13.33 8.91
C THR A 120 -13.33 12.81 9.79
N ALA A 121 -14.07 13.69 10.47
CA ALA A 121 -15.20 13.31 11.31
C ALA A 121 -16.30 12.59 10.51
N ILE A 122 -16.61 13.11 9.32
CA ILE A 122 -17.58 12.48 8.40
C ILE A 122 -17.09 11.09 7.96
N LEU A 123 -15.81 10.97 7.57
CA LEU A 123 -15.23 9.69 7.16
C LEU A 123 -15.27 8.66 8.29
N LEU A 124 -14.92 9.06 9.50
CA LEU A 124 -14.98 8.18 10.68
C LEU A 124 -16.41 7.76 10.99
N PHE A 125 -17.38 8.68 10.88
CA PHE A 125 -18.80 8.36 11.04
C PHE A 125 -19.27 7.35 9.99
N ILE A 126 -18.85 7.48 8.72
CA ILE A 126 -19.13 6.52 7.65
C ILE A 126 -18.48 5.17 7.98
N ALA A 127 -17.21 5.16 8.40
CA ALA A 127 -16.49 3.95 8.76
C ALA A 127 -17.16 3.19 9.92
N ASP A 128 -17.69 3.92 10.91
CA ASP A 128 -18.38 3.32 12.04
C ASP A 128 -19.71 2.65 11.61
N ARG A 129 -20.48 3.30 10.74
CA ARG A 129 -21.75 2.78 10.19
C ARG A 129 -21.55 1.69 9.14
N CYS A 130 -20.41 1.65 8.48
CA CYS A 130 -20.10 0.66 7.47
C CYS A 130 -19.82 -0.70 8.12
N LYS A 131 -20.61 -1.71 7.81
CA LYS A 131 -20.39 -3.08 8.32
C LYS A 131 -19.10 -3.70 7.77
N GLY A 132 -18.57 -3.14 6.67
CA GLY A 132 -17.49 -3.76 5.89
C GLY A 132 -17.99 -4.98 5.11
N GLY A 133 -17.08 -5.63 4.39
CA GLY A 133 -17.34 -6.86 3.66
C GLY A 133 -16.51 -8.02 4.19
N ASP A 134 -16.42 -9.08 3.41
CA ASP A 134 -15.69 -10.30 3.77
C ASP A 134 -14.39 -10.48 2.97
N LYS A 135 -14.03 -9.49 2.12
CA LYS A 135 -12.84 -9.60 1.27
C LYS A 135 -11.57 -9.68 2.10
N LEU A 136 -10.83 -10.75 1.89
CA LEU A 136 -9.46 -10.99 2.40
C LEU A 136 -8.45 -10.79 1.26
N PRO A 137 -7.14 -10.80 1.51
CA PRO A 137 -6.12 -10.51 0.48
C PRO A 137 -6.32 -11.22 -0.86
N LYS A 138 -6.76 -12.48 -0.84
CA LYS A 138 -7.01 -13.28 -2.05
C LYS A 138 -8.15 -12.73 -2.92
N ASP A 139 -9.16 -12.12 -2.29
CA ASP A 139 -10.40 -11.68 -2.93
C ASP A 139 -10.34 -10.20 -3.37
N ILE A 140 -9.34 -9.45 -2.86
CA ILE A 140 -9.15 -8.03 -3.15
C ILE A 140 -8.57 -7.87 -4.55
N THR A 141 -9.18 -7.01 -5.35
CA THR A 141 -8.67 -6.64 -6.67
C THR A 141 -7.57 -5.58 -6.58
N TYR A 142 -6.70 -5.53 -7.58
CA TYR A 142 -5.68 -4.47 -7.67
C TYR A 142 -6.29 -3.09 -7.80
N THR A 143 -7.47 -2.98 -8.42
CA THR A 143 -8.25 -1.73 -8.49
C THR A 143 -8.67 -1.25 -7.11
N ASN A 144 -9.13 -2.15 -6.21
CA ASN A 144 -9.44 -1.78 -4.84
C ASN A 144 -8.21 -1.21 -4.11
N ALA A 145 -7.05 -1.86 -4.26
CA ALA A 145 -5.79 -1.39 -3.68
C ALA A 145 -5.38 -0.02 -4.23
N PHE A 146 -5.53 0.18 -5.54
CA PHE A 146 -5.24 1.46 -6.21
C PHE A 146 -6.13 2.59 -5.67
N VAL A 147 -7.44 2.35 -5.52
CA VAL A 147 -8.38 3.33 -4.92
C VAL A 147 -8.01 3.67 -3.48
N VAL A 148 -7.65 2.67 -2.67
CA VAL A 148 -7.17 2.92 -1.30
C VAL A 148 -5.88 3.74 -1.30
N GLY A 149 -4.99 3.51 -2.26
CA GLY A 149 -3.77 4.30 -2.44
C GLY A 149 -4.04 5.75 -2.82
N ILE A 150 -5.04 6.01 -3.69
CA ILE A 150 -5.50 7.38 -3.97
C ILE A 150 -6.02 8.04 -2.69
N ALA A 151 -6.86 7.33 -1.93
CA ALA A 151 -7.40 7.84 -0.67
C ALA A 151 -6.28 8.19 0.33
N GLN A 152 -5.21 7.39 0.40
CA GLN A 152 -4.04 7.71 1.22
C GLN A 152 -3.27 8.92 0.69
N GLY A 153 -3.13 9.05 -0.62
CA GLY A 153 -2.48 10.24 -1.24
C GLY A 153 -3.25 11.52 -0.93
N VAL A 154 -4.58 11.51 -1.00
CA VAL A 154 -5.41 12.65 -0.61
C VAL A 154 -5.29 12.94 0.89
N ALA A 155 -5.10 11.93 1.72
CA ALA A 155 -4.95 12.06 3.16
C ALA A 155 -3.57 12.62 3.60
N THR A 156 -2.74 13.10 2.67
CA THR A 156 -1.55 13.92 2.97
C THR A 156 -1.92 15.37 3.31
N LEU A 157 -3.16 15.79 3.01
CA LEU A 157 -3.65 17.11 3.38
C LEU A 157 -3.68 17.31 4.90
N PRO A 158 -3.26 18.48 5.40
CA PRO A 158 -3.19 18.77 6.84
C PRO A 158 -4.60 18.71 7.46
N GLY A 159 -4.73 18.04 8.61
CA GLY A 159 -6.01 17.82 9.28
C GLY A 159 -6.82 16.62 8.79
N LEU A 160 -6.46 16.00 7.67
CA LEU A 160 -7.11 14.78 7.20
C LEU A 160 -6.43 13.54 7.82
N SER A 161 -7.21 12.76 8.57
CA SER A 161 -6.70 11.54 9.20
C SER A 161 -6.34 10.48 8.14
N ARG A 162 -5.04 10.17 8.00
CA ARG A 162 -4.56 9.15 7.06
C ARG A 162 -5.22 7.79 7.32
N SER A 163 -5.17 7.30 8.56
CA SER A 163 -5.77 6.02 8.92
C SER A 163 -7.30 6.04 8.80
N GLY A 164 -7.96 7.13 9.20
CA GLY A 164 -9.41 7.28 9.05
C GLY A 164 -9.83 7.19 7.59
N THR A 165 -9.15 7.89 6.69
CA THR A 165 -9.44 7.91 5.25
C THR A 165 -9.19 6.52 4.62
N THR A 166 -8.05 5.91 4.90
CA THR A 166 -7.69 4.61 4.31
C THR A 166 -8.53 3.47 4.83
N ILE A 167 -8.88 3.44 6.13
CA ILE A 167 -9.79 2.44 6.68
C ILE A 167 -11.18 2.58 6.05
N THR A 168 -11.70 3.81 5.93
CA THR A 168 -12.98 4.07 5.28
C THR A 168 -12.97 3.59 3.83
N ALA A 169 -11.94 3.92 3.07
CA ALA A 169 -11.79 3.48 1.68
C ALA A 169 -11.74 1.94 1.56
N CYS A 170 -11.03 1.25 2.47
CA CYS A 170 -11.00 -0.20 2.54
C CYS A 170 -12.39 -0.79 2.81
N LEU A 171 -13.12 -0.25 3.80
CA LEU A 171 -14.44 -0.73 4.16
C LEU A 171 -15.45 -0.54 3.01
N LEU A 172 -15.46 0.62 2.38
CA LEU A 172 -16.29 0.92 1.21
C LEU A 172 -15.94 0.04 0.00
N SER A 173 -14.67 -0.41 -0.10
CA SER A 173 -14.21 -1.38 -1.10
C SER A 173 -14.59 -2.83 -0.77
N GLY A 174 -15.28 -3.06 0.34
CA GLY A 174 -15.75 -4.37 0.79
C GLY A 174 -14.71 -5.23 1.50
N PHE A 175 -13.66 -4.64 2.07
CA PHE A 175 -12.67 -5.36 2.87
C PHE A 175 -13.29 -5.84 4.19
N ASN A 176 -12.82 -6.98 4.67
CA ASN A 176 -13.10 -7.41 6.03
C ASN A 176 -12.60 -6.36 7.02
N ARG A 177 -13.41 -6.02 8.05
CA ARG A 177 -13.11 -4.90 8.97
C ARG A 177 -11.76 -5.05 9.67
N LYS A 178 -11.43 -6.24 10.18
CA LYS A 178 -10.14 -6.49 10.83
C LYS A 178 -8.98 -6.37 9.85
N PHE A 179 -9.20 -6.84 8.62
CA PHE A 179 -8.17 -6.74 7.58
C PHE A 179 -8.02 -5.30 7.07
N ALA A 180 -9.09 -4.51 6.96
CA ALA A 180 -9.05 -3.10 6.58
C ALA A 180 -8.15 -2.28 7.52
N VAL A 181 -8.29 -2.48 8.83
CA VAL A 181 -7.44 -1.85 9.86
C VAL A 181 -5.97 -2.27 9.69
N LYS A 182 -5.72 -3.59 9.58
CA LYS A 182 -4.36 -4.12 9.35
C LYS A 182 -3.74 -3.56 8.08
N TYR A 183 -4.49 -3.56 6.96
CA TYR A 183 -4.04 -3.04 5.67
C TYR A 183 -3.65 -1.57 5.76
N SER A 184 -4.52 -0.74 6.34
CA SER A 184 -4.30 0.70 6.51
C SER A 184 -3.03 0.99 7.29
N PHE A 185 -2.82 0.34 8.44
CA PHE A 185 -1.63 0.57 9.26
C PHE A 185 -0.34 0.07 8.61
N ILE A 186 -0.34 -1.11 8.01
CA ILE A 186 0.86 -1.64 7.34
C ILE A 186 1.20 -0.80 6.09
N MET A 187 0.18 -0.33 5.35
CA MET A 187 0.36 0.51 4.17
C MET A 187 0.93 1.90 4.53
N SER A 188 0.81 2.35 5.77
CA SER A 188 1.36 3.63 6.22
C SER A 188 2.86 3.60 6.52
N ILE A 189 3.50 2.41 6.50
CA ILE A 189 4.94 2.22 6.78
C ILE A 189 5.83 2.70 5.61
N PRO A 190 5.57 2.32 4.33
CA PRO A 190 6.32 2.85 3.20
C PRO A 190 5.83 4.25 2.83
#